data_4695cf995f9584d35ae96c8dfb6c4b38
#
_entry.id   4695cf995f9584d35ae96c8dfb6c4b38
#
_cell.length_a   1.000
_cell.length_b   1.000
_cell.length_c   1.000
_cell.angle_alpha   90.00
_cell.angle_beta   90.00
_cell.angle_gamma   90.00
#
_symmetry.space_group_name_H-M   'P 1'
#
loop_
_entity.id
_entity.type
_entity.pdbx_description
1 polymer ?
#
loop_
_entity_poly.entity_id
_entity_poly.type
_entity_poly.pdbx_seq_one_letter_code
_entity_poly.pdbx_strand_id
1 'polypeptide(L)'
;MRAAPPAPVGLMHMQRRHPSSRPFMAAPRPQFLHPAGGIDSALTAVERAIRRAEGVALVVGPPGTGKSLLLAKLSEQVRDDFDVALLSGARICTRRALWQSMLESLGEPYRGIGETELRMAVVERIRTLAATGSGLVILVDEAHTLPGRLIDELRLLSNVPTPLPAVHIVLSGSTRLEELLGLPRMESLAQRVAVRAYLEPLDHAETLAYLRTQTRVAGLDWDRLFEPGCDDAVFSATDGV
;
A
#
# COMPACT_ATOMS: atom_id res chain seq x y z
N MET A 1 29.50 62.58 -3.22
CA MET A 1 28.42 61.83 -2.51
C MET A 1 28.15 60.53 -3.27
N ARG A 2 28.65 59.41 -2.76
CA ARG A 2 28.37 58.08 -3.36
C ARG A 2 27.15 57.52 -2.62
N ALA A 3 26.13 57.17 -3.37
CA ALA A 3 24.92 56.52 -2.83
C ALA A 3 25.28 55.13 -2.25
N ALA A 4 24.74 54.83 -1.07
CA ALA A 4 24.87 53.52 -0.43
C ALA A 4 24.11 52.44 -1.22
N PRO A 5 24.61 51.19 -1.27
CA PRO A 5 23.93 50.11 -1.94
C PRO A 5 22.63 49.75 -1.18
N PRO A 6 21.58 49.27 -1.88
CA PRO A 6 20.36 48.86 -1.24
C PRO A 6 20.60 47.63 -0.33
N ALA A 7 19.91 47.62 0.81
CA ALA A 7 19.97 46.53 1.77
C ALA A 7 19.51 45.22 1.12
N PRO A 8 20.08 44.05 1.51
CA PRO A 8 19.67 42.76 0.97
C PRO A 8 18.21 42.49 1.41
N VAL A 9 17.38 42.15 0.42
CA VAL A 9 16.02 41.70 0.57
C VAL A 9 16.04 40.52 1.56
N GLY A 10 15.30 40.69 2.68
CA GLY A 10 15.34 39.76 3.77
C GLY A 10 15.02 38.33 3.31
N LEU A 11 15.95 37.43 3.55
CA LEU A 11 15.71 36.00 3.56
C LEU A 11 14.56 35.76 4.57
N MET A 12 13.34 35.57 4.04
CA MET A 12 12.21 35.07 4.82
C MET A 12 12.72 33.83 5.55
N HIS A 13 12.73 33.88 6.88
CA HIS A 13 12.97 32.73 7.73
C HIS A 13 12.00 31.60 7.32
N MET A 14 12.45 30.70 6.45
CA MET A 14 11.79 29.40 6.29
C MET A 14 11.89 28.71 7.65
N GLN A 15 10.86 28.85 8.48
CA GLN A 15 10.72 28.04 9.66
C GLN A 15 10.97 26.59 9.24
N ARG A 16 11.95 25.92 9.86
CA ARG A 16 12.24 24.50 9.65
C ARG A 16 10.98 23.72 10.03
N ARG A 17 10.09 23.50 9.04
CA ARG A 17 8.89 22.69 9.23
C ARG A 17 9.30 21.26 9.54
N HIS A 18 8.62 20.64 10.46
CA HIS A 18 8.84 19.24 10.85
C HIS A 18 8.86 18.35 9.60
N PRO A 19 9.73 17.30 9.50
CA PRO A 19 9.79 16.41 8.34
C PRO A 19 8.44 15.81 7.93
N SER A 20 7.52 15.65 8.89
CA SER A 20 6.15 15.16 8.65
C SER A 20 5.27 16.08 7.80
N SER A 21 5.62 17.34 7.63
CA SER A 21 4.86 18.32 6.83
C SER A 21 5.47 18.62 5.46
N ARG A 22 6.49 17.88 5.02
CA ARG A 22 7.07 18.06 3.69
C ARG A 22 6.21 17.36 2.64
N PRO A 23 5.83 18.04 1.54
CA PRO A 23 5.17 17.41 0.40
C PRO A 23 6.15 16.51 -0.38
N PHE A 24 5.64 15.70 -1.26
CA PHE A 24 6.40 14.90 -2.24
C PHE A 24 7.48 14.00 -1.64
N MET A 25 7.23 13.42 -0.46
CA MET A 25 8.16 12.46 0.11
C MET A 25 7.90 11.06 -0.46
N ALA A 26 8.97 10.33 -0.74
CA ALA A 26 8.89 8.97 -1.29
C ALA A 26 8.28 7.92 -0.34
N ALA A 27 8.15 8.23 0.97
CA ALA A 27 7.51 7.31 1.93
C ALA A 27 5.98 7.38 1.82
N PRO A 28 5.28 6.24 1.78
CA PRO A 28 3.82 6.21 1.78
C PRO A 28 3.27 6.82 3.08
N ARG A 29 2.42 7.83 2.95
CA ARG A 29 1.77 8.52 4.07
C ARG A 29 0.29 8.66 3.77
N PRO A 30 -0.57 7.95 4.47
CA PRO A 30 -2.01 7.93 4.21
C PRO A 30 -2.67 9.31 4.21
N GLN A 31 -2.17 10.25 5.02
CA GLN A 31 -2.66 11.64 5.06
C GLN A 31 -2.40 12.44 3.77
N PHE A 32 -1.47 12.00 2.94
CA PHE A 32 -1.16 12.59 1.64
C PHE A 32 -1.81 11.85 0.48
N LEU A 33 -2.68 10.88 0.75
CA LEU A 33 -3.44 10.21 -0.30
C LEU A 33 -4.31 11.26 -1.02
N HIS A 34 -4.08 11.40 -2.31
CA HIS A 34 -4.94 12.21 -3.17
C HIS A 34 -6.08 11.32 -3.68
N PRO A 35 -7.33 11.74 -3.50
CA PRO A 35 -8.48 10.98 -3.99
C PRO A 35 -8.62 11.16 -5.51
N ALA A 36 -7.76 10.50 -6.27
CA ALA A 36 -7.96 10.33 -7.72
C ALA A 36 -8.98 9.22 -7.95
N GLY A 37 -9.79 9.33 -9.00
CA GLY A 37 -10.92 8.44 -9.24
C GLY A 37 -10.57 6.96 -9.24
N GLY A 38 -9.40 6.58 -9.78
CA GLY A 38 -8.89 5.21 -9.79
C GLY A 38 -8.53 4.68 -8.41
N ILE A 39 -7.93 5.50 -7.55
CA ILE A 39 -7.49 5.10 -6.20
C ILE A 39 -8.68 4.90 -5.26
N ASP A 40 -9.65 5.81 -5.27
CA ASP A 40 -10.83 5.72 -4.40
C ASP A 40 -11.71 4.53 -4.75
N SER A 41 -11.93 4.28 -6.03
CA SER A 41 -12.70 3.13 -6.51
C SER A 41 -11.98 1.81 -6.17
N ALA A 42 -10.67 1.74 -6.33
CA ALA A 42 -9.86 0.60 -5.96
C ALA A 42 -9.93 0.32 -4.45
N LEU A 43 -9.75 1.36 -3.62
CA LEU A 43 -9.82 1.27 -2.17
C LEU A 43 -11.18 0.75 -1.71
N THR A 44 -12.27 1.34 -2.23
CA THR A 44 -13.65 0.92 -1.93
C THR A 44 -13.93 -0.52 -2.33
N ALA A 45 -13.48 -0.93 -3.52
CA ALA A 45 -13.70 -2.29 -4.02
C ALA A 45 -12.95 -3.33 -3.18
N VAL A 46 -11.69 -3.05 -2.82
CA VAL A 46 -10.86 -3.96 -2.01
C VAL A 46 -11.37 -4.03 -0.57
N GLU A 47 -11.72 -2.90 0.04
CA GLU A 47 -12.32 -2.89 1.39
C GLU A 47 -13.62 -3.70 1.44
N ARG A 48 -14.50 -3.52 0.46
CA ARG A 48 -15.73 -4.30 0.33
C ARG A 48 -15.44 -5.79 0.25
N ALA A 49 -14.46 -6.21 -0.56
CA ALA A 49 -14.09 -7.61 -0.72
C ALA A 49 -13.60 -8.22 0.61
N ILE A 50 -12.81 -7.47 1.40
CA ILE A 50 -12.39 -7.89 2.73
C ILE A 50 -13.60 -8.06 3.65
N ARG A 51 -14.46 -7.04 3.77
CA ARG A 51 -15.62 -7.05 4.67
C ARG A 51 -16.67 -8.12 4.34
N ARG A 52 -16.75 -8.50 3.07
CA ARG A 52 -17.66 -9.54 2.59
C ARG A 52 -17.02 -10.92 2.47
N ALA A 53 -15.74 -11.06 2.79
CA ALA A 53 -14.97 -12.29 2.61
C ALA A 53 -15.07 -12.86 1.18
N GLU A 54 -15.04 -11.98 0.15
CA GLU A 54 -15.27 -12.36 -1.25
C GLU A 54 -14.10 -13.14 -1.87
N GLY A 55 -12.95 -13.24 -1.19
CA GLY A 55 -11.77 -13.97 -1.69
C GLY A 55 -10.52 -13.10 -1.73
N VAL A 56 -9.70 -13.27 -2.77
CA VAL A 56 -8.44 -12.54 -2.95
C VAL A 56 -8.70 -11.27 -3.76
N ALA A 57 -8.10 -10.16 -3.33
CA ALA A 57 -8.08 -8.93 -4.10
C ALA A 57 -6.69 -8.65 -4.69
N LEU A 58 -6.67 -8.14 -5.91
CA LEU A 58 -5.46 -7.69 -6.60
C LEU A 58 -5.49 -6.18 -6.78
N VAL A 59 -4.35 -5.54 -6.54
CA VAL A 59 -4.10 -4.12 -6.86
C VAL A 59 -2.92 -4.08 -7.82
N VAL A 60 -3.17 -3.76 -9.07
CA VAL A 60 -2.17 -3.81 -10.14
C VAL A 60 -1.96 -2.42 -10.74
N GLY A 61 -0.73 -2.09 -11.05
CA GLY A 61 -0.41 -0.83 -11.73
C GLY A 61 1.10 -0.61 -11.88
N PRO A 62 1.51 0.34 -12.72
CA PRO A 62 2.91 0.72 -12.88
C PRO A 62 3.57 1.14 -11.56
N PRO A 63 4.90 1.12 -11.46
CA PRO A 63 5.60 1.74 -10.34
C PRO A 63 5.17 3.22 -10.19
N GLY A 64 5.08 3.72 -8.95
CA GLY A 64 4.74 5.12 -8.68
C GLY A 64 3.24 5.46 -8.60
N THR A 65 2.32 4.59 -9.08
CA THR A 65 0.87 4.86 -9.10
C THR A 65 0.17 4.82 -7.72
N GLY A 66 0.91 4.76 -6.61
CA GLY A 66 0.33 4.86 -5.26
C GLY A 66 -0.13 3.54 -4.64
N LYS A 67 0.24 2.37 -5.18
CA LYS A 67 -0.14 1.04 -4.64
C LYS A 67 0.19 0.88 -3.16
N SER A 68 1.43 1.16 -2.76
CA SER A 68 1.87 1.08 -1.36
C SER A 68 1.10 2.03 -0.46
N LEU A 69 0.76 3.21 -0.95
CA LEU A 69 -0.04 4.20 -0.24
C LEU A 69 -1.49 3.74 -0.07
N LEU A 70 -2.06 3.12 -1.10
CA LEU A 70 -3.38 2.49 -1.03
C LEU A 70 -3.41 1.38 0.03
N LEU A 71 -2.42 0.47 0.04
CA LEU A 71 -2.33 -0.58 1.06
C LEU A 71 -2.19 -0.01 2.47
N ALA A 72 -1.37 1.03 2.66
CA ALA A 72 -1.23 1.70 3.94
C ALA A 72 -2.57 2.33 4.40
N LYS A 73 -3.30 2.98 3.50
CA LYS A 73 -4.62 3.54 3.78
C LYS A 73 -5.66 2.47 4.10
N LEU A 74 -5.70 1.40 3.32
CA LEU A 74 -6.56 0.25 3.56
C LEU A 74 -6.30 -0.36 4.94
N SER A 75 -5.01 -0.53 5.31
CA SER A 75 -4.61 -1.01 6.64
C SER A 75 -5.17 -0.15 7.77
N GLU A 76 -5.19 1.19 7.61
CA GLU A 76 -5.80 2.08 8.61
C GLU A 76 -7.32 1.88 8.71
N GLN A 77 -7.99 1.73 7.57
CA GLN A 77 -9.45 1.65 7.51
C GLN A 77 -10.03 0.35 8.08
N VAL A 78 -9.28 -0.77 7.94
CA VAL A 78 -9.79 -2.08 8.38
C VAL A 78 -9.27 -2.51 9.76
N ARG A 79 -8.34 -1.77 10.36
CA ARG A 79 -7.67 -2.13 11.62
C ARG A 79 -8.60 -2.22 12.83
N ASP A 80 -9.70 -1.50 12.81
CA ASP A 80 -10.65 -1.53 13.93
C ASP A 80 -11.45 -2.84 13.98
N ASP A 81 -11.57 -3.53 12.85
CA ASP A 81 -12.37 -4.76 12.71
C ASP A 81 -11.50 -6.02 12.51
N PHE A 82 -10.27 -5.86 12.01
CA PHE A 82 -9.37 -6.93 11.61
C PHE A 82 -7.94 -6.72 12.12
N ASP A 83 -7.25 -7.81 12.42
CA ASP A 83 -5.80 -7.78 12.50
C ASP A 83 -5.20 -7.65 11.09
N VAL A 84 -4.17 -6.81 10.95
CA VAL A 84 -3.56 -6.54 9.65
C VAL A 84 -2.08 -6.89 9.64
N ALA A 85 -1.69 -7.79 8.75
CA ALA A 85 -0.31 -8.08 8.43
C ALA A 85 0.08 -7.41 7.10
N LEU A 86 0.89 -6.34 7.16
CA LEU A 86 1.42 -5.65 5.98
C LEU A 86 2.84 -6.17 5.68
N LEU A 87 2.99 -6.81 4.53
CA LEU A 87 4.20 -7.50 4.11
C LEU A 87 4.83 -6.84 2.88
N SER A 88 6.16 -6.77 2.83
CA SER A 88 6.90 -6.37 1.63
C SER A 88 7.44 -7.61 0.90
N GLY A 89 6.88 -7.92 -0.26
CA GLY A 89 7.27 -9.08 -1.06
C GLY A 89 8.75 -9.10 -1.42
N ALA A 90 9.34 -7.95 -1.70
CA ALA A 90 10.75 -7.80 -2.07
C ALA A 90 11.75 -8.30 -1.00
N ARG A 91 11.32 -8.46 0.25
CA ARG A 91 12.16 -8.91 1.38
C ARG A 91 11.95 -10.37 1.77
N ILE A 92 10.97 -11.05 1.15
CA ILE A 92 10.52 -12.38 1.56
C ILE A 92 10.91 -13.41 0.51
N CYS A 93 11.96 -14.19 0.78
CA CYS A 93 12.47 -15.22 -0.14
C CYS A 93 12.24 -16.66 0.36
N THR A 94 11.89 -16.85 1.64
CA THR A 94 11.72 -18.17 2.27
C THR A 94 10.43 -18.24 3.07
N ARG A 95 9.94 -19.48 3.32
CA ARG A 95 8.77 -19.70 4.21
C ARG A 95 9.01 -19.14 5.59
N ARG A 96 10.19 -19.38 6.15
CA ARG A 96 10.58 -18.85 7.45
C ARG A 96 10.46 -17.33 7.49
N ALA A 97 10.99 -16.62 6.48
CA ALA A 97 10.90 -15.17 6.39
C ALA A 97 9.45 -14.70 6.26
N LEU A 98 8.60 -15.44 5.53
CA LEU A 98 7.17 -15.14 5.40
C LEU A 98 6.47 -15.17 6.77
N TRP A 99 6.64 -16.27 7.53
CA TRP A 99 6.03 -16.40 8.85
C TRP A 99 6.57 -15.39 9.86
N GLN A 100 7.88 -15.14 9.84
CA GLN A 100 8.51 -14.13 10.69
C GLN A 100 7.98 -12.73 10.40
N SER A 101 7.92 -12.33 9.12
CA SER A 101 7.40 -11.01 8.74
C SER A 101 5.91 -10.85 9.10
N MET A 102 5.14 -11.92 9.01
CA MET A 102 3.72 -11.90 9.40
C MET A 102 3.56 -11.71 10.90
N LEU A 103 4.26 -12.49 11.71
CA LEU A 103 4.22 -12.38 13.18
C LEU A 103 4.79 -11.03 13.65
N GLU A 104 5.89 -10.55 13.04
CA GLU A 104 6.42 -9.21 13.32
C GLU A 104 5.39 -8.11 13.06
N SER A 105 4.69 -8.18 11.93
CA SER A 105 3.63 -7.21 11.58
C SER A 105 2.45 -7.25 12.56
N LEU A 106 2.17 -8.42 13.14
CA LEU A 106 1.12 -8.62 14.15
C LEU A 106 1.58 -8.30 15.58
N GLY A 107 2.86 -7.95 15.78
CA GLY A 107 3.42 -7.70 17.11
C GLY A 107 3.65 -8.96 17.95
N GLU A 108 3.66 -10.13 17.31
CA GLU A 108 3.83 -11.44 17.97
C GLU A 108 5.30 -11.86 18.01
N PRO A 109 5.70 -12.72 18.97
CA PRO A 109 7.06 -13.25 19.05
C PRO A 109 7.43 -14.07 17.79
N TYR A 110 8.61 -13.80 17.21
CA TYR A 110 9.09 -14.51 16.00
C TYR A 110 10.58 -14.86 16.04
N ARG A 111 11.35 -14.35 17.03
CA ARG A 111 12.80 -14.60 17.12
C ARG A 111 13.10 -15.89 17.86
N GLY A 112 14.09 -16.64 17.39
CA GLY A 112 14.51 -17.89 18.03
C GLY A 112 13.54 -19.07 17.87
N ILE A 113 12.46 -18.91 17.09
CA ILE A 113 11.39 -19.91 16.91
C ILE A 113 11.64 -20.71 15.63
N GLY A 114 11.31 -22.00 15.60
CA GLY A 114 11.42 -22.88 14.45
C GLY A 114 10.37 -22.57 13.38
N GLU A 115 10.62 -22.91 12.09
CA GLU A 115 9.72 -22.60 10.99
C GLU A 115 8.31 -23.21 11.18
N THR A 116 8.25 -24.44 11.65
CA THR A 116 6.98 -25.11 11.93
C THR A 116 6.19 -24.40 13.03
N GLU A 117 6.86 -24.01 14.10
CA GLU A 117 6.26 -23.31 15.24
C GLU A 117 5.77 -21.90 14.82
N LEU A 118 6.55 -21.18 14.00
CA LEU A 118 6.13 -19.89 13.43
C LEU A 118 4.84 -20.04 12.64
N ARG A 119 4.75 -21.06 11.78
CA ARG A 119 3.52 -21.34 11.00
C ARG A 119 2.35 -21.68 11.92
N MET A 120 2.58 -22.50 12.94
CA MET A 120 1.56 -22.85 13.93
C MET A 120 1.06 -21.62 14.69
N ALA A 121 1.96 -20.71 15.08
CA ALA A 121 1.57 -19.45 15.73
C ALA A 121 0.65 -18.60 14.85
N VAL A 122 0.96 -18.48 13.55
CA VAL A 122 0.07 -17.78 12.60
C VAL A 122 -1.30 -18.45 12.51
N VAL A 123 -1.34 -19.78 12.40
CA VAL A 123 -2.60 -20.55 12.35
C VAL A 123 -3.42 -20.37 13.63
N GLU A 124 -2.77 -20.39 14.78
CA GLU A 124 -3.44 -20.19 16.07
C GLU A 124 -3.99 -18.77 16.21
N ARG A 125 -3.23 -17.77 15.74
CA ARG A 125 -3.74 -16.38 15.69
C ARG A 125 -5.01 -16.28 14.83
N ILE A 126 -5.03 -16.91 13.65
CA ILE A 126 -6.21 -16.94 12.77
C ILE A 126 -7.42 -17.56 13.51
N ARG A 127 -7.22 -18.68 14.21
CA ARG A 127 -8.31 -19.33 14.98
C ARG A 127 -8.81 -18.46 16.12
N THR A 128 -7.92 -17.80 16.83
CA THR A 128 -8.27 -16.89 17.92
C THR A 128 -9.11 -15.72 17.41
N LEU A 129 -8.70 -15.11 16.29
CA LEU A 129 -9.47 -14.03 15.65
C LEU A 129 -10.84 -14.50 15.18
N ALA A 130 -10.90 -15.66 14.52
CA ALA A 130 -12.17 -16.24 14.08
C ALA A 130 -13.13 -16.53 15.24
N ALA A 131 -12.61 -16.96 16.40
CA ALA A 131 -13.42 -17.23 17.60
C ALA A 131 -14.03 -15.94 18.20
N THR A 132 -13.41 -14.79 17.98
CA THR A 132 -13.93 -13.48 18.40
C THR A 132 -14.77 -12.79 17.34
N GLY A 133 -15.00 -13.42 16.18
CA GLY A 133 -15.75 -12.84 15.07
C GLY A 133 -14.94 -11.85 14.20
N SER A 134 -13.63 -11.82 14.37
CA SER A 134 -12.69 -11.02 13.57
C SER A 134 -11.94 -11.90 12.56
N GLY A 135 -10.93 -11.35 11.87
CA GLY A 135 -10.10 -12.06 10.91
C GLY A 135 -8.73 -11.42 10.73
N LEU A 136 -7.91 -12.07 9.92
CA LEU A 136 -6.58 -11.62 9.52
C LEU A 136 -6.61 -11.10 8.09
N VAL A 137 -6.27 -9.84 7.89
CA VAL A 137 -6.04 -9.24 6.58
C VAL A 137 -4.55 -9.27 6.27
N ILE A 138 -4.17 -9.95 5.20
CA ILE A 138 -2.79 -10.05 4.73
C ILE A 138 -2.64 -9.14 3.50
N LEU A 139 -1.93 -8.05 3.66
CA LEU A 139 -1.60 -7.10 2.60
C LEU A 139 -0.17 -7.35 2.14
N VAL A 140 0.02 -7.69 0.89
CA VAL A 140 1.36 -7.95 0.32
C VAL A 140 1.68 -6.90 -0.72
N ASP A 141 2.62 -6.03 -0.40
CA ASP A 141 3.16 -5.09 -1.38
C ASP A 141 4.26 -5.75 -2.22
N GLU A 142 4.39 -5.32 -3.49
CA GLU A 142 5.35 -5.90 -4.44
C GLU A 142 5.25 -7.43 -4.55
N ALA A 143 4.01 -7.98 -4.50
CA ALA A 143 3.75 -9.41 -4.48
C ALA A 143 4.30 -10.16 -5.70
N HIS A 144 4.51 -9.47 -6.84
CA HIS A 144 5.14 -10.03 -8.03
C HIS A 144 6.61 -10.46 -7.81
N THR A 145 7.24 -10.01 -6.73
CA THR A 145 8.61 -10.41 -6.36
C THR A 145 8.64 -11.67 -5.49
N LEU A 146 7.50 -12.07 -4.93
CA LEU A 146 7.41 -13.30 -4.12
C LEU A 146 7.61 -14.55 -5.00
N PRO A 147 8.41 -15.51 -4.55
CA PRO A 147 8.37 -16.84 -5.14
C PRO A 147 6.94 -17.41 -5.12
N GLY A 148 6.48 -17.97 -6.25
CA GLY A 148 5.11 -18.49 -6.38
C GLY A 148 4.70 -19.49 -5.28
N ARG A 149 5.67 -20.30 -4.77
CA ARG A 149 5.45 -21.19 -3.62
C ARG A 149 5.03 -20.47 -2.33
N LEU A 150 5.45 -19.20 -2.15
CA LEU A 150 5.09 -18.40 -0.97
C LEU A 150 3.71 -17.77 -1.14
N ILE A 151 3.34 -17.42 -2.35
CA ILE A 151 1.97 -16.99 -2.67
C ILE A 151 0.99 -18.15 -2.42
N ASP A 152 1.39 -19.38 -2.77
CA ASP A 152 0.57 -20.57 -2.48
C ASP A 152 0.46 -20.85 -0.97
N GLU A 153 1.50 -20.61 -0.18
CA GLU A 153 1.42 -20.68 1.30
C GLU A 153 0.38 -19.69 1.85
N LEU A 154 0.31 -18.46 1.33
CA LEU A 154 -0.73 -17.50 1.71
C LEU A 154 -2.13 -18.03 1.39
N ARG A 155 -2.31 -18.59 0.18
CA ARG A 155 -3.57 -19.25 -0.22
C ARG A 155 -3.96 -20.38 0.74
N LEU A 156 -3.00 -21.17 1.19
CA LEU A 156 -3.25 -22.26 2.13
C LEU A 156 -3.73 -21.77 3.50
N LEU A 157 -3.37 -20.56 3.93
CA LEU A 157 -3.92 -19.97 5.16
C LEU A 157 -5.42 -19.72 5.07
N SER A 158 -5.95 -19.38 3.89
CA SER A 158 -7.41 -19.23 3.72
C SER A 158 -8.20 -20.52 3.84
N ASN A 159 -7.51 -21.67 3.89
CA ASN A 159 -8.13 -22.97 4.13
C ASN A 159 -8.08 -23.40 5.62
N VAL A 160 -7.57 -22.58 6.52
CA VAL A 160 -7.60 -22.88 7.97
C VAL A 160 -9.05 -23.03 8.38
N PRO A 161 -9.42 -24.17 9.00
CA PRO A 161 -10.80 -24.40 9.42
C PRO A 161 -11.23 -23.39 10.48
N THR A 162 -12.20 -22.56 10.14
CA THR A 162 -12.82 -21.55 11.00
C THR A 162 -14.33 -21.51 10.72
N PRO A 163 -15.18 -21.07 11.67
CA PRO A 163 -16.62 -21.00 11.46
C PRO A 163 -17.05 -20.13 10.28
N LEU A 164 -16.33 -19.04 10.06
CA LEU A 164 -16.48 -18.11 8.93
C LEU A 164 -15.10 -17.85 8.30
N PRO A 165 -15.02 -17.45 7.03
CA PRO A 165 -13.75 -17.09 6.41
C PRO A 165 -13.05 -16.00 7.25
N ALA A 166 -11.88 -16.31 7.78
CA ALA A 166 -11.13 -15.42 8.69
C ALA A 166 -9.78 -14.95 8.12
N VAL A 167 -9.50 -15.25 6.86
CA VAL A 167 -8.27 -14.82 6.18
C VAL A 167 -8.62 -14.11 4.87
N HIS A 168 -8.19 -12.85 4.76
CA HIS A 168 -8.40 -12.00 3.61
C HIS A 168 -7.05 -11.61 3.02
N ILE A 169 -6.87 -11.79 1.72
CA ILE A 169 -5.58 -11.59 1.05
C ILE A 169 -5.70 -10.50 0.01
N VAL A 170 -4.82 -9.51 0.09
CA VAL A 170 -4.67 -8.46 -0.92
C VAL A 170 -3.24 -8.51 -1.45
N LEU A 171 -3.10 -8.72 -2.73
CA LEU A 171 -1.81 -8.75 -3.42
C LEU A 171 -1.68 -7.50 -4.27
N SER A 172 -0.64 -6.72 -4.02
CA SER A 172 -0.31 -5.53 -4.80
C SER A 172 0.97 -5.74 -5.60
N GLY A 173 1.01 -5.27 -6.84
CA GLY A 173 2.18 -5.40 -7.67
C GLY A 173 2.08 -4.74 -9.05
N SER A 174 3.13 -4.91 -9.85
CA SER A 174 3.11 -4.55 -11.26
C SER A 174 2.30 -5.56 -12.09
N THR A 175 2.14 -5.31 -13.39
CA THR A 175 1.50 -6.23 -14.36
C THR A 175 2.13 -7.63 -14.36
N ARG A 176 3.39 -7.78 -13.93
CA ARG A 176 4.05 -9.08 -13.71
C ARG A 176 3.30 -9.97 -12.71
N LEU A 177 2.52 -9.38 -11.79
CA LEU A 177 1.69 -10.15 -10.87
C LEU A 177 0.59 -10.91 -11.63
N GLU A 178 -0.01 -10.30 -12.64
CA GLU A 178 -1.01 -10.96 -13.47
C GLU A 178 -0.39 -12.06 -14.35
N GLU A 179 0.78 -11.79 -14.92
CA GLU A 179 1.55 -12.80 -15.65
C GLU A 179 1.85 -14.02 -14.76
N LEU A 180 2.28 -13.77 -13.52
CA LEU A 180 2.53 -14.82 -12.53
C LEU A 180 1.25 -15.63 -12.22
N LEU A 181 0.13 -14.95 -12.02
CA LEU A 181 -1.16 -15.59 -11.74
C LEU A 181 -1.74 -16.34 -12.96
N GLY A 182 -1.34 -15.97 -14.17
CA GLY A 182 -1.68 -16.68 -15.41
C GLY A 182 -0.95 -18.03 -15.59
N LEU A 183 0.06 -18.33 -14.77
CA LEU A 183 0.76 -19.61 -14.85
C LEU A 183 -0.11 -20.77 -14.35
N PRO A 184 -0.05 -21.95 -14.96
CA PRO A 184 -0.87 -23.11 -14.57
C PRO A 184 -0.76 -23.47 -13.07
N ARG A 185 0.44 -23.33 -12.49
CA ARG A 185 0.67 -23.58 -11.06
C ARG A 185 -0.06 -22.61 -10.12
N MET A 186 -0.54 -21.47 -10.63
CA MET A 186 -1.25 -20.44 -9.86
C MET A 186 -2.77 -20.48 -10.08
N GLU A 187 -3.27 -21.37 -10.90
CA GLU A 187 -4.70 -21.48 -11.26
C GLU A 187 -5.62 -21.49 -10.04
N SER A 188 -5.26 -22.28 -9.02
CA SER A 188 -6.05 -22.40 -7.77
C SER A 188 -6.17 -21.07 -7.00
N LEU A 189 -5.18 -20.18 -7.10
CA LEU A 189 -5.26 -18.82 -6.54
C LEU A 189 -6.02 -17.90 -7.48
N ALA A 190 -5.74 -17.99 -8.79
CA ALA A 190 -6.37 -17.15 -9.81
C ALA A 190 -7.91 -17.29 -9.79
N GLN A 191 -8.43 -18.51 -9.56
CA GLN A 191 -9.85 -18.78 -9.39
C GLN A 191 -10.48 -18.15 -8.13
N ARG A 192 -9.66 -17.76 -7.16
CA ARG A 192 -10.13 -17.11 -5.90
C ARG A 192 -10.05 -15.59 -5.97
N VAL A 193 -9.57 -15.04 -7.06
CA VAL A 193 -9.50 -13.58 -7.25
C VAL A 193 -10.91 -13.04 -7.49
N ALA A 194 -11.44 -12.34 -6.51
CA ALA A 194 -12.76 -11.73 -6.56
C ALA A 194 -12.72 -10.28 -7.07
N VAL A 195 -11.62 -9.56 -6.78
CA VAL A 195 -11.46 -8.16 -7.16
C VAL A 195 -10.13 -7.96 -7.88
N ARG A 196 -10.17 -7.21 -8.97
CA ARG A 196 -9.00 -6.69 -9.70
C ARG A 196 -9.15 -5.18 -9.79
N ALA A 197 -8.29 -4.46 -9.09
CA ALA A 197 -8.22 -3.02 -9.13
C ALA A 197 -6.96 -2.59 -9.90
N TYR A 198 -7.13 -1.76 -10.91
CA TYR A 198 -6.04 -1.23 -11.72
C TYR A 198 -5.79 0.21 -11.35
N LEU A 199 -4.55 0.52 -10.98
CA LEU A 199 -4.10 1.89 -10.78
C LEU A 199 -3.34 2.34 -12.00
N GLU A 200 -3.84 3.38 -12.64
CA GLU A 200 -3.22 4.01 -13.79
C GLU A 200 -2.44 5.26 -13.37
N PRO A 201 -1.48 5.73 -14.17
CA PRO A 201 -0.90 7.05 -14.01
C PRO A 201 -1.99 8.12 -13.98
N LEU A 202 -1.76 9.20 -13.25
CA LEU A 202 -2.68 10.33 -13.19
C LEU A 202 -2.74 11.04 -14.56
N ASP A 203 -3.92 11.44 -14.97
CA ASP A 203 -4.04 12.34 -16.13
C ASP A 203 -3.51 13.76 -15.77
N HIS A 204 -3.50 14.66 -16.76
CA HIS A 204 -2.98 16.01 -16.55
C HIS A 204 -3.76 16.78 -15.47
N ALA A 205 -5.08 16.70 -15.47
CA ALA A 205 -5.93 17.40 -14.50
C ALA A 205 -5.78 16.80 -13.09
N GLU A 206 -5.70 15.48 -13.00
CA GLU A 206 -5.45 14.75 -11.77
C GLU A 206 -4.06 15.03 -11.20
N THR A 207 -3.02 15.14 -12.07
CA THR A 207 -1.66 15.51 -11.68
C THR A 207 -1.65 16.90 -11.03
N LEU A 208 -2.29 17.89 -11.64
CA LEU A 208 -2.40 19.23 -11.06
C LEU A 208 -3.14 19.21 -9.72
N ALA A 209 -4.24 18.48 -9.63
CA ALA A 209 -5.01 18.33 -8.40
C ALA A 209 -4.19 17.62 -7.30
N TYR A 210 -3.39 16.61 -7.67
CA TYR A 210 -2.43 15.95 -6.78
C TYR A 210 -1.38 16.94 -6.24
N LEU A 211 -0.71 17.69 -7.10
CA LEU A 211 0.31 18.67 -6.71
C LEU A 211 -0.25 19.72 -5.73
N ARG A 212 -1.44 20.24 -6.01
CA ARG A 212 -2.14 21.17 -5.12
C ARG A 212 -2.54 20.53 -3.78
N THR A 213 -2.95 19.28 -3.80
CA THR A 213 -3.30 18.55 -2.56
C THR A 213 -2.06 18.33 -1.70
N GLN A 214 -0.94 17.89 -2.28
CA GLN A 214 0.32 17.66 -1.56
C GLN A 214 0.83 18.95 -0.89
N THR A 215 0.82 20.07 -1.61
CA THR A 215 1.25 21.36 -1.06
C THR A 215 0.30 21.86 0.04
N ARG A 216 -1.01 21.75 -0.15
CA ARG A 216 -2.02 22.14 0.83
C ARG A 216 -1.92 21.35 2.13
N VAL A 217 -1.76 20.01 2.05
CA VAL A 217 -1.57 19.16 3.24
C VAL A 217 -0.28 19.52 3.99
N ALA A 218 0.75 19.94 3.27
CA ALA A 218 1.97 20.47 3.87
C ALA A 218 1.83 21.90 4.43
N GLY A 219 0.64 22.54 4.30
CA GLY A 219 0.38 23.92 4.70
C GLY A 219 1.06 24.94 3.78
N LEU A 220 1.24 24.60 2.52
CA LEU A 220 1.82 25.42 1.47
C LEU A 220 0.74 25.73 0.42
N ASP A 221 0.98 26.78 -0.37
CA ASP A 221 0.11 27.17 -1.47
C ASP A 221 0.86 26.96 -2.78
N TRP A 222 0.33 26.14 -3.67
CA TRP A 222 0.95 25.82 -4.98
C TRP A 222 1.15 27.09 -5.81
N ASP A 223 0.10 27.89 -5.96
CA ASP A 223 0.13 29.08 -6.83
C ASP A 223 1.07 30.20 -6.34
N ARG A 224 1.52 30.12 -5.07
CA ARG A 224 2.55 31.01 -4.50
C ARG A 224 3.97 30.49 -4.62
N LEU A 225 4.13 29.19 -4.80
CA LEU A 225 5.44 28.53 -4.81
C LEU A 225 5.95 28.28 -6.20
N PHE A 226 5.06 28.11 -7.17
CA PHE A 226 5.39 27.69 -8.51
C PHE A 226 4.83 28.67 -9.54
N GLU A 227 5.57 28.89 -10.60
CA GLU A 227 5.15 29.73 -11.71
C GLU A 227 4.08 29.03 -12.57
N PRO A 228 3.21 29.78 -13.27
CA PRO A 228 2.28 29.22 -14.25
C PRO A 228 3.00 28.31 -15.26
N GLY A 229 2.43 27.13 -15.53
CA GLY A 229 3.01 26.14 -16.44
C GLY A 229 4.00 25.15 -15.78
N CYS A 230 4.33 25.30 -14.49
CA CYS A 230 5.11 24.28 -13.78
C CYS A 230 4.41 22.93 -13.71
N ASP A 231 3.09 22.91 -13.64
CA ASP A 231 2.26 21.70 -13.67
C ASP A 231 2.38 20.96 -15.00
N ASP A 232 2.36 21.68 -16.13
CA ASP A 232 2.59 21.12 -17.46
C ASP A 232 3.98 20.49 -17.57
N ALA A 233 5.00 21.20 -17.04
CA ALA A 233 6.36 20.70 -17.03
C ALA A 233 6.51 19.43 -16.16
N VAL A 234 5.87 19.38 -14.99
CA VAL A 234 5.87 18.19 -14.13
C VAL A 234 5.17 17.05 -14.82
N PHE A 235 3.97 17.24 -15.36
CA PHE A 235 3.26 16.21 -16.08
C PHE A 235 4.06 15.65 -17.25
N SER A 236 4.65 16.54 -18.08
CA SER A 236 5.48 16.15 -19.22
C SER A 236 6.74 15.35 -18.81
N ALA A 237 7.27 15.61 -17.62
CA ALA A 237 8.47 14.93 -17.11
C ALA A 237 8.15 13.58 -16.43
N THR A 238 6.95 13.40 -15.90
CA THR A 238 6.56 12.23 -15.09
C THR A 238 5.55 11.31 -15.76
N ASP A 239 4.87 11.79 -16.80
CA ASP A 239 3.76 11.09 -17.47
C ASP A 239 2.68 10.64 -16.47
N GLY A 240 2.45 11.48 -15.44
CA GLY A 240 1.44 11.23 -14.40
C GLY A 240 1.85 10.25 -13.28
N VAL A 241 3.13 9.91 -13.17
CA VAL A 241 3.68 8.99 -12.15
C VAL A 241 4.49 9.71 -11.08
#